data_cc5e8b15ba38324e6198c92b5015107f
#
_entry.id   cc5e8b15ba38324e6198c92b5015107f
#
_cell.length_a   1.000
_cell.length_b   1.000
_cell.length_c   1.000
_cell.angle_alpha   90.00
_cell.angle_beta   90.00
_cell.angle_gamma   90.00
#
_symmetry.space_group_name_H-M   'P 1'
#
loop_
_entity.id
_entity.type
_entity.pdbx_description
1 polymer ?
#
loop_
_entity_poly.entity_id
_entity_poly.type
_entity_poly.pdbx_seq_one_letter_code
_entity_poly.pdbx_strand_id
1 'polypeptide(L)'
;MEKAKLQERYQLFIGGQWKDASAHETFKTICPADGSVLAECAQATKEDVDEAVKAAWEAFKTWKHTTVAERAAVLNKIAAIIDENKEHLAMVESMDNGKPIRETLAVDIPMAADHFRYFAGCIQAEEGSANILGKDTLSLILREPIGVVGQIVPWNFPFLMAAWKLAPVLASGCCTVFKTSSTTPLSVLEFARLVQDVIPAGVFNVITGSDSKSGQYMLDHPGFRKLAFTGSTEVGRNVALAAAQKLIPATLELGGKSANIFFEDCDWEMAMDGLQMGILFNQGQVCCAGSRVFVQESIYDRFVEEAVKRFNKVKVGLPWKEETQMGSQIDRRQMEKILKYVEIGKEEGAKVLCGGVQAKEGELEKGCFLRPTLLGDVTNDMRVAQEEIFGPVACIIKFKTEEEVLAMANDSAYGLGGAVWTRDINRALRVARGVETGRMWVNTYNAIPEGTPFGGCKASGIGRETHKVILEHYTQMKNIMINMAEAPTGFYPA
;
A
#
# COMPACT_ATOMS: atom_id res chain seq x y z
N MET A 1 -0.36 -15.13 21.56
CA MET A 1 0.56 -16.03 20.81
C MET A 1 2.01 -15.78 21.24
N GLU A 2 2.91 -16.75 21.05
CA GLU A 2 4.36 -16.59 21.31
C GLU A 2 5.00 -15.71 20.24
N LYS A 3 5.98 -14.86 20.63
CA LYS A 3 6.72 -14.00 19.68
C LYS A 3 7.53 -14.86 18.70
N ALA A 4 7.63 -14.41 17.44
CA ALA A 4 8.45 -15.07 16.44
C ALA A 4 9.95 -15.03 16.81
N LYS A 5 10.68 -16.12 16.49
CA LYS A 5 12.13 -16.11 16.57
C LYS A 5 12.68 -15.39 15.36
N LEU A 6 13.44 -14.33 15.59
CA LEU A 6 14.09 -13.52 14.57
C LEU A 6 15.60 -13.82 14.55
N GLN A 7 16.25 -13.47 13.45
CA GLN A 7 17.71 -13.43 13.42
C GLN A 7 18.21 -12.18 14.12
N GLU A 8 19.38 -12.27 14.75
CA GLU A 8 20.03 -11.10 15.33
C GLU A 8 20.43 -10.07 14.27
N ARG A 9 20.81 -10.55 13.06
CA ARG A 9 21.26 -9.72 11.94
C ARG A 9 20.68 -10.20 10.61
N TYR A 10 20.19 -9.23 9.83
CA TYR A 10 19.70 -9.43 8.46
C TYR A 10 20.60 -8.70 7.46
N GLN A 11 20.95 -9.42 6.41
CA GLN A 11 21.77 -8.96 5.31
C GLN A 11 20.91 -8.44 4.14
N LEU A 12 21.53 -7.86 3.13
CA LEU A 12 20.91 -7.60 1.81
C LEU A 12 20.75 -8.91 1.05
N PHE A 13 19.70 -9.02 0.24
CA PHE A 13 19.49 -10.14 -0.67
C PHE A 13 19.69 -9.69 -2.10
N ILE A 14 20.84 -10.02 -2.71
CA ILE A 14 21.25 -9.55 -4.04
C ILE A 14 21.76 -10.72 -4.87
N GLY A 15 21.20 -10.87 -6.08
CA GLY A 15 21.66 -11.92 -7.00
C GLY A 15 21.41 -13.35 -6.49
N GLY A 16 20.41 -13.55 -5.63
CA GLY A 16 20.13 -14.84 -4.98
C GLY A 16 21.03 -15.16 -3.79
N GLN A 17 21.79 -14.20 -3.29
CA GLN A 17 22.73 -14.37 -2.18
C GLN A 17 22.48 -13.34 -1.07
N TRP A 18 22.65 -13.78 0.18
CA TRP A 18 22.69 -12.93 1.35
C TRP A 18 24.09 -12.37 1.54
N LYS A 19 24.21 -11.05 1.66
CA LYS A 19 25.50 -10.37 1.81
C LYS A 19 25.40 -9.13 2.69
N ASP A 20 26.47 -8.82 3.36
CA ASP A 20 26.60 -7.55 4.10
C ASP A 20 26.59 -6.37 3.12
N ALA A 21 26.17 -5.21 3.60
CA ALA A 21 26.33 -3.98 2.85
C ALA A 21 27.84 -3.69 2.62
N SER A 22 28.19 -3.09 1.48
CA SER A 22 29.56 -2.82 1.09
C SER A 22 30.34 -1.97 2.10
N ALA A 23 29.66 -1.06 2.82
CA ALA A 23 30.24 -0.30 3.92
C ALA A 23 30.22 -1.02 5.28
N HIS A 24 29.66 -2.22 5.37
CA HIS A 24 29.45 -2.98 6.62
C HIS A 24 28.63 -2.25 7.70
N GLU A 25 27.93 -1.18 7.33
CA GLU A 25 27.04 -0.43 8.22
C GLU A 25 25.73 -1.17 8.43
N THR A 26 25.16 -1.02 9.64
CA THR A 26 23.85 -1.57 10.01
C THR A 26 23.00 -0.53 10.70
N PHE A 27 21.71 -0.79 10.78
CA PHE A 27 20.76 -0.06 11.61
C PHE A 27 19.87 -1.04 12.39
N LYS A 28 19.32 -0.58 13.51
CA LYS A 28 18.44 -1.38 14.36
C LYS A 28 16.98 -1.14 13.96
N THR A 29 16.22 -2.22 13.85
CA THR A 29 14.76 -2.15 13.85
C THR A 29 14.22 -2.36 15.26
N ILE A 30 13.23 -1.56 15.63
CA ILE A 30 12.73 -1.43 17.02
C ILE A 30 11.26 -1.83 17.05
N CYS A 31 10.89 -2.68 17.98
CA CYS A 31 9.49 -2.99 18.25
C CYS A 31 8.78 -1.73 18.80
N PRO A 32 7.76 -1.20 18.10
CA PRO A 32 7.08 0.02 18.56
C PRO A 32 6.20 -0.20 19.80
N ALA A 33 5.91 -1.45 20.13
CA ALA A 33 5.05 -1.81 21.25
C ALA A 33 5.77 -1.84 22.60
N ASP A 34 7.08 -2.14 22.64
CA ASP A 34 7.84 -2.26 23.89
C ASP A 34 9.22 -1.59 23.84
N GLY A 35 9.63 -1.05 22.70
CA GLY A 35 10.91 -0.38 22.51
C GLY A 35 12.12 -1.33 22.43
N SER A 36 11.90 -2.65 22.37
CA SER A 36 12.98 -3.62 22.26
C SER A 36 13.60 -3.61 20.86
N VAL A 37 14.91 -3.88 20.78
CA VAL A 37 15.59 -4.11 19.50
C VAL A 37 15.16 -5.48 18.98
N LEU A 38 14.60 -5.52 17.77
CA LEU A 38 14.20 -6.76 17.11
C LEU A 38 15.37 -7.41 16.38
N ALA A 39 16.11 -6.62 15.62
CA ALA A 39 17.26 -7.09 14.84
C ALA A 39 18.15 -5.93 14.39
N GLU A 40 19.33 -6.25 13.87
CA GLU A 40 20.16 -5.35 13.06
C GLU A 40 19.98 -5.67 11.58
N CYS A 41 19.78 -4.65 10.74
CA CYS A 41 19.64 -4.79 9.30
C CYS A 41 20.78 -4.07 8.58
N ALA A 42 21.23 -4.61 7.45
CA ALA A 42 22.27 -4.01 6.63
C ALA A 42 21.83 -2.65 6.07
N GLN A 43 22.73 -1.66 6.07
CA GLN A 43 22.51 -0.33 5.52
C GLN A 43 23.08 -0.25 4.10
N ALA A 44 22.22 -0.36 3.09
CA ALA A 44 22.66 -0.36 1.69
C ALA A 44 23.30 0.98 1.27
N THR A 45 24.38 0.86 0.52
CA THR A 45 25.11 1.97 -0.12
C THR A 45 24.70 2.13 -1.58
N LYS A 46 25.33 3.08 -2.26
CA LYS A 46 25.17 3.27 -3.70
C LYS A 46 25.68 2.06 -4.49
N GLU A 47 26.81 1.51 -4.06
CA GLU A 47 27.48 0.35 -4.67
C GLU A 47 26.60 -0.90 -4.57
N ASP A 48 25.88 -1.09 -3.44
CA ASP A 48 24.93 -2.19 -3.26
C ASP A 48 23.73 -2.06 -4.20
N VAL A 49 23.23 -0.84 -4.43
CA VAL A 49 22.17 -0.56 -5.41
C VAL A 49 22.67 -0.86 -6.83
N ASP A 50 23.86 -0.42 -7.18
CA ASP A 50 24.48 -0.68 -8.49
C ASP A 50 24.64 -2.19 -8.73
N GLU A 51 25.06 -2.96 -7.71
CA GLU A 51 25.15 -4.42 -7.77
C GLU A 51 23.77 -5.09 -7.93
N ALA A 52 22.77 -4.67 -7.16
CA ALA A 52 21.42 -5.21 -7.23
C ALA A 52 20.80 -4.96 -8.62
N VAL A 53 20.98 -3.79 -9.20
CA VAL A 53 20.49 -3.47 -10.55
C VAL A 53 21.22 -4.31 -11.60
N LYS A 54 22.55 -4.48 -11.47
CA LYS A 54 23.33 -5.35 -12.37
C LYS A 54 22.86 -6.81 -12.31
N ALA A 55 22.64 -7.35 -11.10
CA ALA A 55 22.11 -8.70 -10.90
C ALA A 55 20.72 -8.85 -11.53
N ALA A 56 19.84 -7.84 -11.37
CA ALA A 56 18.52 -7.85 -11.96
C ALA A 56 18.55 -7.82 -13.50
N TRP A 57 19.45 -7.05 -14.12
CA TRP A 57 19.61 -7.05 -15.57
C TRP A 57 20.19 -8.34 -16.11
N GLU A 58 21.06 -9.01 -15.38
CA GLU A 58 21.57 -10.32 -15.76
C GLU A 58 20.46 -11.38 -15.74
N ALA A 59 19.67 -11.41 -14.65
CA ALA A 59 18.53 -12.29 -14.52
C ALA A 59 17.45 -12.02 -15.58
N PHE A 60 17.24 -10.77 -15.96
CA PHE A 60 16.25 -10.37 -16.95
C PHE A 60 16.51 -11.00 -18.32
N LYS A 61 17.77 -11.31 -18.70
CA LYS A 61 18.11 -11.93 -19.98
C LYS A 61 17.42 -13.28 -20.17
N THR A 62 17.19 -14.01 -19.10
CA THR A 62 16.52 -15.32 -19.10
C THR A 62 15.06 -15.23 -18.65
N TRP A 63 14.78 -14.48 -17.56
CA TRP A 63 13.45 -14.41 -16.96
C TRP A 63 12.38 -13.86 -17.93
N LYS A 64 12.69 -12.86 -18.76
CA LYS A 64 11.77 -12.31 -19.77
C LYS A 64 11.32 -13.33 -20.84
N HIS A 65 12.04 -14.43 -20.99
CA HIS A 65 11.75 -15.47 -21.97
C HIS A 65 11.03 -16.68 -21.36
N THR A 66 10.79 -16.68 -20.04
CA THR A 66 9.98 -17.72 -19.40
C THR A 66 8.55 -17.69 -19.94
N THR A 67 7.97 -18.87 -20.05
CA THR A 67 6.57 -19.00 -20.47
C THR A 67 5.62 -18.47 -19.38
N VAL A 68 4.40 -18.14 -19.77
CA VAL A 68 3.33 -17.77 -18.83
C VAL A 68 3.11 -18.88 -17.79
N ALA A 69 3.13 -20.16 -18.21
CA ALA A 69 2.95 -21.29 -17.31
C ALA A 69 4.05 -21.40 -16.25
N GLU A 70 5.31 -21.18 -16.62
CA GLU A 70 6.44 -21.19 -15.68
C GLU A 70 6.30 -20.08 -14.64
N ARG A 71 5.97 -18.85 -15.06
CA ARG A 71 5.76 -17.73 -14.11
C ARG A 71 4.56 -17.96 -13.19
N ALA A 72 3.45 -18.46 -13.74
CA ALA A 72 2.27 -18.82 -12.94
C ALA A 72 2.59 -19.91 -11.90
N ALA A 73 3.41 -20.89 -12.24
CA ALA A 73 3.86 -21.93 -11.31
C ALA A 73 4.70 -21.35 -10.16
N VAL A 74 5.63 -20.41 -10.47
CA VAL A 74 6.41 -19.70 -9.44
C VAL A 74 5.50 -18.91 -8.50
N LEU A 75 4.55 -18.13 -9.05
CA LEU A 75 3.62 -17.32 -8.25
C LEU A 75 2.74 -18.18 -7.32
N ASN A 76 2.20 -19.30 -7.84
CA ASN A 76 1.42 -20.22 -7.02
C ASN A 76 2.25 -20.91 -5.92
N LYS A 77 3.52 -21.23 -6.20
CA LYS A 77 4.43 -21.78 -5.20
C LYS A 77 4.76 -20.77 -4.11
N ILE A 78 4.95 -19.49 -4.47
CA ILE A 78 5.11 -18.39 -3.50
C ILE A 78 3.88 -18.30 -2.59
N ALA A 79 2.67 -18.31 -3.18
CA ALA A 79 1.44 -18.25 -2.41
C ALA A 79 1.31 -19.42 -1.40
N ALA A 80 1.64 -20.64 -1.82
CA ALA A 80 1.63 -21.80 -0.94
C ALA A 80 2.63 -21.66 0.22
N ILE A 81 3.84 -21.17 -0.05
CA ILE A 81 4.86 -20.91 0.99
C ILE A 81 4.38 -19.87 2.00
N ILE A 82 3.69 -18.80 1.54
CA ILE A 82 3.11 -17.79 2.44
C ILE A 82 2.07 -18.45 3.36
N ASP A 83 1.17 -19.27 2.82
CA ASP A 83 0.16 -19.97 3.64
C ASP A 83 0.77 -20.92 4.66
N GLU A 84 1.78 -21.70 4.24
CA GLU A 84 2.51 -22.63 5.11
C GLU A 84 3.24 -21.92 6.26
N ASN A 85 3.61 -20.65 6.08
CA ASN A 85 4.35 -19.84 7.05
C ASN A 85 3.51 -18.67 7.61
N LYS A 86 2.18 -18.74 7.48
CA LYS A 86 1.25 -17.66 7.82
C LYS A 86 1.44 -17.14 9.24
N GLU A 87 1.50 -18.01 10.24
CA GLU A 87 1.59 -17.61 11.64
C GLU A 87 2.93 -16.92 11.95
N HIS A 88 4.02 -17.43 11.38
CA HIS A 88 5.34 -16.82 11.53
C HIS A 88 5.39 -15.43 10.91
N LEU A 89 4.99 -15.29 9.64
CA LEU A 89 4.98 -14.01 8.94
C LEU A 89 4.05 -13.00 9.62
N ALA A 90 2.88 -13.43 10.08
CA ALA A 90 1.93 -12.57 10.79
C ALA A 90 2.51 -12.06 12.12
N MET A 91 3.20 -12.90 12.87
CA MET A 91 3.84 -12.48 14.12
C MET A 91 5.03 -11.54 13.87
N VAL A 92 5.86 -11.81 12.85
CA VAL A 92 6.95 -10.91 12.45
C VAL A 92 6.38 -9.53 12.08
N GLU A 93 5.35 -9.50 11.25
CA GLU A 93 4.67 -8.26 10.85
C GLU A 93 4.12 -7.49 12.07
N SER A 94 3.47 -8.19 13.01
CA SER A 94 2.94 -7.59 14.24
C SER A 94 4.03 -7.03 15.15
N MET A 95 5.16 -7.71 15.27
CA MET A 95 6.29 -7.26 16.10
C MET A 95 6.99 -6.04 15.48
N ASP A 96 7.16 -6.02 14.18
CA ASP A 96 7.92 -5.00 13.44
C ASP A 96 7.08 -3.72 13.21
N ASN A 97 5.76 -3.88 13.00
CA ASN A 97 4.84 -2.76 12.71
C ASN A 97 4.06 -2.26 13.92
N GLY A 98 3.74 -3.15 14.87
CA GLY A 98 2.91 -2.84 16.03
C GLY A 98 1.41 -3.08 15.85
N LYS A 99 0.93 -3.54 14.69
CA LYS A 99 -0.47 -3.89 14.46
C LYS A 99 -0.90 -5.19 15.16
N PRO A 100 -2.17 -5.34 15.55
CA PRO A 100 -2.63 -6.53 16.23
C PRO A 100 -2.47 -7.80 15.40
N ILE A 101 -2.05 -8.89 16.04
CA ILE A 101 -1.90 -10.21 15.41
C ILE A 101 -3.19 -10.70 14.74
N ARG A 102 -4.36 -10.32 15.24
CA ARG A 102 -5.65 -10.65 14.63
C ARG A 102 -5.81 -10.04 13.24
N GLU A 103 -5.20 -8.86 12.97
CA GLU A 103 -5.26 -8.19 11.68
C GLU A 103 -4.28 -8.84 10.70
N THR A 104 -3.05 -9.12 11.12
CA THR A 104 -2.05 -9.76 10.26
C THR A 104 -2.45 -11.18 9.86
N LEU A 105 -3.03 -11.96 10.80
CA LEU A 105 -3.53 -13.31 10.53
C LEU A 105 -4.78 -13.34 9.65
N ALA A 106 -5.70 -12.38 9.82
CA ALA A 106 -6.97 -12.40 9.09
C ALA A 106 -6.92 -11.67 7.75
N VAL A 107 -6.01 -10.69 7.60
CA VAL A 107 -5.97 -9.77 6.46
C VAL A 107 -4.63 -9.79 5.76
N ASP A 108 -3.56 -9.28 6.39
CA ASP A 108 -2.32 -8.94 5.69
C ASP A 108 -1.68 -10.14 4.98
N ILE A 109 -1.49 -11.25 5.70
CA ILE A 109 -0.81 -12.42 5.16
C ILE A 109 -1.67 -13.21 4.17
N PRO A 110 -2.97 -13.50 4.46
CA PRO A 110 -3.83 -14.16 3.48
C PRO A 110 -3.99 -13.36 2.19
N MET A 111 -4.25 -12.06 2.27
CA MET A 111 -4.38 -11.22 1.09
C MET A 111 -3.08 -11.16 0.27
N ALA A 112 -1.91 -11.19 0.92
CA ALA A 112 -0.65 -11.26 0.21
C ALA A 112 -0.54 -12.55 -0.63
N ALA A 113 -0.89 -13.71 -0.05
CA ALA A 113 -0.92 -14.98 -0.79
C ALA A 113 -1.91 -14.95 -1.96
N ASP A 114 -3.10 -14.40 -1.74
CA ASP A 114 -4.16 -14.32 -2.76
C ASP A 114 -3.79 -13.39 -3.92
N HIS A 115 -3.02 -12.33 -3.68
CA HIS A 115 -2.47 -11.49 -4.75
C HIS A 115 -1.53 -12.28 -5.68
N PHE A 116 -0.66 -13.13 -5.15
CA PHE A 116 0.18 -13.99 -6.00
C PHE A 116 -0.66 -14.98 -6.82
N ARG A 117 -1.70 -15.59 -6.23
CA ARG A 117 -2.64 -16.49 -6.94
C ARG A 117 -3.41 -15.73 -8.03
N TYR A 118 -3.91 -14.55 -7.70
CA TYR A 118 -4.63 -13.71 -8.64
C TYR A 118 -3.80 -13.42 -9.89
N PHE A 119 -2.55 -12.95 -9.72
CA PHE A 119 -1.69 -12.64 -10.85
C PHE A 119 -1.22 -13.88 -11.61
N ALA A 120 -1.07 -15.03 -10.94
CA ALA A 120 -0.83 -16.31 -11.61
C ALA A 120 -1.97 -16.68 -12.57
N GLY A 121 -3.22 -16.40 -12.18
CA GLY A 121 -4.41 -16.56 -13.04
C GLY A 121 -4.46 -15.52 -14.15
N CYS A 122 -4.24 -14.25 -13.83
CA CYS A 122 -4.33 -13.14 -14.79
C CYS A 122 -3.44 -13.33 -16.00
N ILE A 123 -2.15 -13.67 -15.79
CA ILE A 123 -1.21 -13.80 -16.91
C ILE A 123 -1.54 -14.95 -17.85
N GLN A 124 -2.28 -15.97 -17.39
CA GLN A 124 -2.75 -17.06 -18.25
C GLN A 124 -3.91 -16.64 -19.16
N ALA A 125 -4.59 -15.55 -18.82
CA ALA A 125 -5.71 -14.98 -19.58
C ALA A 125 -5.33 -13.70 -20.35
N GLU A 126 -4.07 -13.26 -20.28
CA GLU A 126 -3.61 -12.10 -21.05
C GLU A 126 -3.45 -12.45 -22.54
N GLU A 127 -4.03 -11.60 -23.37
CA GLU A 127 -4.04 -11.75 -24.82
C GLU A 127 -3.33 -10.56 -25.49
N GLY A 128 -2.71 -10.82 -26.62
CA GLY A 128 -2.34 -9.83 -27.63
C GLY A 128 -3.49 -9.60 -28.61
N SER A 129 -3.26 -8.79 -29.62
CA SER A 129 -4.23 -8.65 -30.70
C SER A 129 -3.57 -8.81 -32.06
N ALA A 130 -4.38 -9.34 -33.02
CA ALA A 130 -4.02 -9.43 -34.40
C ALA A 130 -5.13 -8.79 -35.25
N ASN A 131 -4.77 -7.81 -36.09
CA ASN A 131 -5.72 -7.07 -36.93
C ASN A 131 -5.28 -7.13 -38.37
N ILE A 132 -6.19 -7.56 -39.27
CA ILE A 132 -6.02 -7.46 -40.71
C ILE A 132 -6.43 -6.05 -41.13
N LEU A 133 -5.45 -5.21 -41.49
CA LEU A 133 -5.67 -3.80 -41.81
C LEU A 133 -5.95 -3.57 -43.33
N GLY A 134 -5.77 -4.58 -44.12
CA GLY A 134 -6.00 -4.55 -45.56
C GLY A 134 -5.76 -5.92 -46.16
N LYS A 135 -5.85 -6.03 -47.48
CA LYS A 135 -5.70 -7.31 -48.19
C LYS A 135 -4.37 -8.01 -47.87
N ASP A 136 -3.32 -7.21 -47.75
CA ASP A 136 -1.94 -7.72 -47.65
C ASP A 136 -1.21 -7.20 -46.40
N THR A 137 -1.94 -6.73 -45.38
CA THR A 137 -1.33 -6.14 -44.18
C THR A 137 -1.90 -6.71 -42.89
N LEU A 138 -1.04 -7.34 -42.08
CA LEU A 138 -1.36 -7.85 -40.75
C LEU A 138 -0.61 -7.05 -39.70
N SER A 139 -1.32 -6.60 -38.69
CA SER A 139 -0.75 -5.93 -37.48
C SER A 139 -0.87 -6.86 -36.27
N LEU A 140 0.24 -7.17 -35.66
CA LEU A 140 0.28 -7.86 -34.35
C LEU A 140 0.63 -6.86 -33.25
N ILE A 141 -0.10 -6.94 -32.14
CA ILE A 141 0.22 -6.16 -30.93
C ILE A 141 0.61 -7.16 -29.83
N LEU A 142 1.86 -7.05 -29.40
CA LEU A 142 2.44 -7.87 -28.33
C LEU A 142 2.69 -7.02 -27.10
N ARG A 143 2.67 -7.64 -25.92
CA ARG A 143 3.13 -7.02 -24.67
C ARG A 143 4.46 -7.65 -24.25
N GLU A 144 5.46 -6.82 -24.02
CA GLU A 144 6.80 -7.25 -23.59
C GLU A 144 7.12 -6.69 -22.22
N PRO A 145 7.82 -7.46 -21.32
CA PRO A 145 8.30 -6.94 -20.05
C PRO A 145 9.17 -5.69 -20.23
N ILE A 146 8.96 -4.65 -19.41
CA ILE A 146 9.71 -3.40 -19.56
C ILE A 146 11.15 -3.47 -19.07
N GLY A 147 11.52 -4.45 -18.23
CA GLY A 147 12.89 -4.62 -17.75
C GLY A 147 13.02 -4.66 -16.24
N VAL A 148 14.00 -3.94 -15.69
CA VAL A 148 14.27 -3.85 -14.25
C VAL A 148 13.47 -2.71 -13.62
N VAL A 149 12.75 -3.03 -12.54
CA VAL A 149 11.86 -2.11 -11.83
C VAL A 149 12.43 -1.79 -10.44
N GLY A 150 12.48 -0.51 -10.10
CA GLY A 150 12.74 -0.05 -8.73
C GLY A 150 11.42 0.03 -7.95
N GLN A 151 11.33 -0.68 -6.84
CA GLN A 151 10.12 -0.73 -6.01
C GLN A 151 10.44 -0.28 -4.59
N ILE A 152 9.67 0.66 -4.06
CA ILE A 152 9.82 1.19 -2.70
C ILE A 152 8.47 1.12 -1.99
N VAL A 153 8.43 0.51 -0.80
CA VAL A 153 7.21 0.30 -0.02
C VAL A 153 7.23 1.04 1.30
N PRO A 154 6.05 1.38 1.84
CA PRO A 154 5.90 2.04 3.13
C PRO A 154 5.96 1.03 4.30
N TRP A 155 5.86 1.57 5.50
CA TRP A 155 5.92 0.83 6.74
C TRP A 155 4.55 0.35 7.29
N ASN A 156 3.43 0.86 6.77
CA ASN A 156 2.11 0.60 7.39
C ASN A 156 1.51 -0.78 7.04
N PHE A 157 1.81 -1.32 5.86
CA PHE A 157 1.49 -2.68 5.43
C PHE A 157 2.69 -3.29 4.73
N PRO A 158 3.79 -3.56 5.44
CA PRO A 158 5.07 -3.93 4.83
C PRO A 158 4.96 -5.10 3.87
N PHE A 159 4.40 -6.22 4.35
CA PHE A 159 4.30 -7.44 3.56
C PHE A 159 3.22 -7.39 2.49
N LEU A 160 2.05 -6.84 2.82
CA LEU A 160 0.96 -6.72 1.85
C LEU A 160 1.34 -5.79 0.69
N MET A 161 1.99 -4.66 0.95
CA MET A 161 2.48 -3.75 -0.09
C MET A 161 3.62 -4.38 -0.91
N ALA A 162 4.41 -5.25 -0.29
CA ALA A 162 5.39 -6.03 -1.04
C ALA A 162 4.69 -6.98 -2.02
N ALA A 163 3.67 -7.71 -1.59
CA ALA A 163 2.91 -8.60 -2.47
C ALA A 163 2.22 -7.85 -3.62
N TRP A 164 1.62 -6.66 -3.35
CA TRP A 164 1.00 -5.82 -4.38
C TRP A 164 1.96 -5.44 -5.51
N LYS A 165 3.24 -5.27 -5.19
CA LYS A 165 4.27 -4.89 -6.16
C LYS A 165 5.02 -6.08 -6.75
N LEU A 166 5.32 -7.11 -5.95
CA LEU A 166 6.07 -8.28 -6.40
C LEU A 166 5.24 -9.19 -7.30
N ALA A 167 3.97 -9.44 -6.97
CA ALA A 167 3.15 -10.34 -7.76
C ALA A 167 3.03 -9.88 -9.24
N PRO A 168 2.65 -8.63 -9.56
CA PRO A 168 2.57 -8.18 -10.95
C PRO A 168 3.94 -8.04 -11.64
N VAL A 169 5.01 -7.66 -10.94
CA VAL A 169 6.34 -7.55 -11.57
C VAL A 169 6.88 -8.91 -11.98
N LEU A 170 6.71 -9.93 -11.13
CA LEU A 170 7.10 -11.29 -11.45
C LEU A 170 6.21 -11.88 -12.56
N ALA A 171 4.90 -11.67 -12.47
CA ALA A 171 3.92 -12.09 -13.46
C ALA A 171 4.25 -11.56 -14.85
N SER A 172 4.62 -10.29 -14.96
CA SER A 172 4.94 -9.65 -16.24
C SER A 172 6.27 -10.11 -16.86
N GLY A 173 7.12 -10.84 -16.13
CA GLY A 173 8.46 -11.23 -16.60
C GLY A 173 9.53 -10.14 -16.39
N CYS A 174 9.24 -9.13 -15.57
CA CYS A 174 10.21 -8.12 -15.12
C CYS A 174 11.05 -8.65 -13.94
N CYS A 175 12.21 -8.02 -13.70
CA CYS A 175 13.01 -8.20 -12.50
C CYS A 175 12.94 -6.95 -11.63
N THR A 176 13.24 -7.08 -10.33
CA THR A 176 13.10 -5.96 -9.41
C THR A 176 14.27 -5.80 -8.45
N VAL A 177 14.56 -4.54 -8.11
CA VAL A 177 15.26 -4.13 -6.90
C VAL A 177 14.24 -3.51 -5.97
N PHE A 178 14.03 -4.16 -4.84
CA PHE A 178 12.98 -3.85 -3.88
C PHE A 178 13.59 -3.23 -2.62
N LYS A 179 13.11 -2.05 -2.24
CA LYS A 179 13.50 -1.40 -1.00
C LYS A 179 12.38 -1.47 0.01
N THR A 180 12.65 -2.10 1.15
CA THR A 180 11.76 -2.09 2.31
C THR A 180 11.72 -0.71 2.96
N SER A 181 10.69 -0.46 3.78
CA SER A 181 10.77 0.63 4.74
C SER A 181 11.92 0.41 5.74
N SER A 182 12.53 1.49 6.19
CA SER A 182 13.57 1.43 7.22
C SER A 182 13.05 1.01 8.60
N THR A 183 11.76 1.24 8.88
CA THR A 183 11.13 0.92 10.17
C THR A 183 10.50 -0.46 10.23
N THR A 184 10.24 -1.09 9.07
CA THR A 184 9.58 -2.40 9.00
C THR A 184 10.19 -3.28 7.90
N PRO A 185 11.46 -3.69 8.01
CA PRO A 185 12.10 -4.48 6.99
C PRO A 185 11.87 -5.99 7.13
N LEU A 186 11.48 -6.47 8.35
CA LEU A 186 11.66 -7.86 8.73
C LEU A 186 10.75 -8.83 8.00
N SER A 187 9.47 -8.52 7.83
CA SER A 187 8.53 -9.44 7.17
C SER A 187 8.90 -9.72 5.71
N VAL A 188 9.43 -8.70 4.99
CA VAL A 188 9.93 -8.88 3.61
C VAL A 188 11.24 -9.66 3.58
N LEU A 189 12.14 -9.46 4.55
CA LEU A 189 13.41 -10.19 4.63
C LEU A 189 13.17 -11.66 4.98
N GLU A 190 12.26 -11.96 5.92
CA GLU A 190 11.84 -13.34 6.21
C GLU A 190 11.18 -13.99 4.98
N PHE A 191 10.30 -13.26 4.29
CA PHE A 191 9.72 -13.74 3.04
C PHE A 191 10.80 -14.05 1.99
N ALA A 192 11.78 -13.17 1.78
CA ALA A 192 12.87 -13.41 0.84
C ALA A 192 13.62 -14.70 1.15
N ARG A 193 13.83 -15.03 2.45
CA ARG A 193 14.44 -16.30 2.88
C ARG A 193 13.60 -17.52 2.53
N LEU A 194 12.29 -17.41 2.69
CA LEU A 194 11.37 -18.52 2.39
C LEU A 194 11.28 -18.82 0.89
N VAL A 195 11.45 -17.80 0.04
CA VAL A 195 11.28 -17.95 -1.42
C VAL A 195 12.59 -17.96 -2.22
N GLN A 196 13.75 -17.87 -1.57
CA GLN A 196 15.07 -17.76 -2.22
C GLN A 196 15.37 -18.89 -3.20
N ASP A 197 14.87 -20.10 -2.94
CA ASP A 197 15.07 -21.30 -3.80
C ASP A 197 13.93 -21.46 -4.84
N VAL A 198 12.95 -20.55 -4.85
CA VAL A 198 11.81 -20.59 -5.76
C VAL A 198 11.92 -19.54 -6.85
N ILE A 199 12.36 -18.34 -6.49
CA ILE A 199 12.58 -17.24 -7.42
C ILE A 199 14.01 -17.33 -7.95
N PRO A 200 14.22 -17.37 -9.28
CA PRO A 200 15.56 -17.42 -9.84
C PRO A 200 16.44 -16.26 -9.37
N ALA A 201 17.74 -16.56 -9.15
CA ALA A 201 18.72 -15.60 -8.66
C ALA A 201 18.70 -14.30 -9.47
N GLY A 202 18.63 -13.15 -8.78
CA GLY A 202 18.61 -11.81 -9.37
C GLY A 202 17.26 -11.33 -9.90
N VAL A 203 16.23 -12.18 -10.00
CA VAL A 203 14.87 -11.76 -10.39
C VAL A 203 14.24 -10.87 -9.30
N PHE A 204 14.48 -11.21 -8.05
CA PHE A 204 14.08 -10.47 -6.86
C PHE A 204 15.33 -10.12 -6.03
N ASN A 205 15.58 -8.84 -5.81
CA ASN A 205 16.66 -8.34 -4.98
C ASN A 205 16.08 -7.42 -3.92
N VAL A 206 16.53 -7.57 -2.67
CA VAL A 206 16.04 -6.78 -1.52
C VAL A 206 17.19 -5.97 -0.94
N ILE A 207 16.98 -4.67 -0.86
CA ILE A 207 17.87 -3.75 -0.15
C ILE A 207 17.14 -3.10 1.02
N THR A 208 17.88 -2.80 2.07
CA THR A 208 17.40 -2.13 3.28
C THR A 208 18.19 -0.85 3.53
N GLY A 209 17.64 0.09 4.30
CA GLY A 209 18.35 1.31 4.67
C GLY A 209 17.52 2.17 5.60
N SER A 210 18.17 2.75 6.63
CA SER A 210 17.54 3.53 7.71
C SER A 210 17.27 5.00 7.39
N ASP A 211 17.74 5.48 6.26
CA ASP A 211 17.61 6.88 5.85
C ASP A 211 17.09 7.04 4.41
N SER A 212 16.89 8.28 3.99
CA SER A 212 16.47 8.62 2.63
C SER A 212 17.54 8.35 1.56
N LYS A 213 18.83 8.17 1.94
CA LYS A 213 19.92 7.99 0.97
C LYS A 213 19.75 6.73 0.14
N SER A 214 19.43 5.57 0.79
CA SER A 214 19.21 4.31 0.06
C SER A 214 18.08 4.42 -0.97
N GLY A 215 16.99 5.14 -0.64
CA GLY A 215 15.94 5.47 -1.60
C GLY A 215 16.42 6.39 -2.72
N GLN A 216 17.19 7.44 -2.37
CA GLN A 216 17.71 8.38 -3.35
C GLN A 216 18.70 7.71 -4.33
N TYR A 217 19.56 6.80 -3.85
CA TYR A 217 20.43 6.02 -4.76
C TYR A 217 19.63 5.24 -5.80
N MET A 218 18.49 4.66 -5.43
CA MET A 218 17.58 4.05 -6.41
C MET A 218 16.99 5.08 -7.38
N LEU A 219 16.53 6.22 -6.86
CA LEU A 219 15.94 7.26 -7.70
C LEU A 219 16.96 7.83 -8.70
N ASP A 220 18.22 7.94 -8.33
CA ASP A 220 19.28 8.47 -9.18
C ASP A 220 19.83 7.44 -10.19
N HIS A 221 19.67 6.13 -9.90
CA HIS A 221 20.26 5.08 -10.73
C HIS A 221 19.63 5.02 -12.13
N PRO A 222 20.42 5.06 -13.22
CA PRO A 222 19.89 5.12 -14.60
C PRO A 222 19.35 3.78 -15.11
N GLY A 223 19.64 2.67 -14.43
CA GLY A 223 19.35 1.31 -14.89
C GLY A 223 17.92 0.85 -14.70
N PHE A 224 17.06 1.62 -14.06
CA PHE A 224 15.63 1.29 -13.94
C PHE A 224 14.85 1.66 -15.20
N ARG A 225 13.85 0.84 -15.55
CA ARG A 225 12.89 1.10 -16.63
C ARG A 225 11.52 1.53 -16.10
N LYS A 226 11.30 1.43 -14.80
CA LYS A 226 10.10 1.88 -14.10
C LYS A 226 10.43 2.10 -12.64
N LEU A 227 9.72 3.05 -12.02
CA LEU A 227 9.67 3.20 -10.56
C LEU A 227 8.24 2.90 -10.07
N ALA A 228 8.12 2.17 -8.96
CA ALA A 228 6.85 1.92 -8.29
C ALA A 228 7.02 2.29 -6.81
N PHE A 229 6.20 3.21 -6.34
CA PHE A 229 6.31 3.79 -5.01
C PHE A 229 4.96 3.80 -4.30
N THR A 230 4.97 3.42 -3.03
CA THR A 230 3.87 3.69 -2.10
C THR A 230 4.42 4.39 -0.88
N GLY A 231 3.83 5.52 -0.48
CA GLY A 231 4.29 6.32 0.65
C GLY A 231 3.70 7.73 0.71
N SER A 232 4.44 8.67 1.31
CA SER A 232 3.97 10.05 1.43
C SER A 232 3.89 10.78 0.09
N THR A 233 2.95 11.72 -0.04
CA THR A 233 2.79 12.55 -1.25
C THR A 233 4.06 13.37 -1.56
N GLU A 234 4.77 13.84 -0.54
CA GLU A 234 6.02 14.58 -0.71
C GLU A 234 7.10 13.73 -1.39
N VAL A 235 7.35 12.53 -0.88
CA VAL A 235 8.33 11.60 -1.48
C VAL A 235 7.85 11.13 -2.86
N GLY A 236 6.55 10.90 -3.04
CA GLY A 236 5.97 10.52 -4.33
C GLY A 236 6.24 11.54 -5.43
N ARG A 237 6.22 12.85 -5.11
CA ARG A 237 6.63 13.90 -6.07
C ARG A 237 8.08 13.76 -6.49
N ASN A 238 8.99 13.45 -5.56
CA ASN A 238 10.41 13.23 -5.88
C ASN A 238 10.60 12.01 -6.78
N VAL A 239 9.84 10.93 -6.54
CA VAL A 239 9.83 9.73 -7.39
C VAL A 239 9.34 10.07 -8.81
N ALA A 240 8.26 10.85 -8.92
CA ALA A 240 7.72 11.31 -10.20
C ALA A 240 8.75 12.15 -10.98
N LEU A 241 9.44 13.08 -10.31
CA LEU A 241 10.49 13.91 -10.91
C LEU A 241 11.67 13.06 -11.40
N ALA A 242 12.14 12.11 -10.59
CA ALA A 242 13.21 11.19 -10.95
C ALA A 242 12.85 10.31 -12.16
N ALA A 243 11.60 9.85 -12.22
CA ALA A 243 11.09 9.09 -13.37
C ALA A 243 11.00 9.95 -14.63
N ALA A 244 10.48 11.18 -14.51
CA ALA A 244 10.36 12.12 -15.63
C ALA A 244 11.74 12.49 -16.23
N GLN A 245 12.75 12.72 -15.39
CA GLN A 245 14.12 13.00 -15.85
C GLN A 245 14.72 11.85 -16.67
N LYS A 246 14.32 10.62 -16.41
CA LYS A 246 14.77 9.41 -17.12
C LYS A 246 13.85 8.99 -18.27
N LEU A 247 12.70 9.66 -18.45
CA LEU A 247 11.64 9.29 -19.40
C LEU A 247 11.13 7.86 -19.18
N ILE A 248 11.00 7.45 -17.92
CA ILE A 248 10.45 6.14 -17.53
C ILE A 248 9.11 6.30 -16.80
N PRO A 249 8.20 5.31 -16.88
CA PRO A 249 6.93 5.35 -16.16
C PRO A 249 7.13 5.24 -14.63
N ALA A 250 6.22 5.88 -13.88
CA ALA A 250 6.07 5.69 -12.45
C ALA A 250 4.62 5.33 -12.10
N THR A 251 4.44 4.41 -11.14
CA THR A 251 3.17 4.22 -10.42
C THR A 251 3.35 4.69 -8.99
N LEU A 252 2.40 5.47 -8.51
CA LEU A 252 2.46 6.16 -7.23
C LEU A 252 1.17 5.92 -6.47
N GLU A 253 1.26 5.33 -5.28
CA GLU A 253 0.18 5.22 -4.31
C GLU A 253 0.56 6.07 -3.10
N LEU A 254 -0.21 7.14 -2.87
CA LEU A 254 0.17 8.20 -1.95
C LEU A 254 -0.87 8.39 -0.85
N GLY A 255 -0.77 9.48 -0.11
CA GLY A 255 -1.66 9.78 1.01
C GLY A 255 -3.11 10.04 0.61
N GLY A 256 -3.98 10.07 1.61
CA GLY A 256 -5.39 10.33 1.45
C GLY A 256 -6.01 11.07 2.63
N LYS A 257 -7.21 11.61 2.40
CA LYS A 257 -8.09 12.20 3.43
C LYS A 257 -9.52 11.80 3.13
N SER A 258 -9.79 10.51 3.23
CA SER A 258 -10.99 9.89 2.69
C SER A 258 -12.25 10.32 3.44
N ALA A 259 -13.33 10.55 2.67
CA ALA A 259 -14.66 10.83 3.18
C ALA A 259 -15.39 9.54 3.56
N ASN A 260 -15.94 9.47 4.77
CA ASN A 260 -16.81 8.41 5.25
C ASN A 260 -18.17 9.01 5.58
N ILE A 261 -19.18 8.79 4.71
CA ILE A 261 -20.43 9.59 4.64
C ILE A 261 -21.60 8.77 5.16
N PHE A 262 -22.27 9.26 6.21
CA PHE A 262 -23.38 8.58 6.90
C PHE A 262 -24.69 9.36 6.74
N PHE A 263 -25.63 8.76 6.00
CA PHE A 263 -27.00 9.29 5.86
C PHE A 263 -27.92 8.72 6.96
N GLU A 264 -29.03 9.39 7.21
CA GLU A 264 -29.99 9.06 8.28
C GLU A 264 -30.65 7.69 8.12
N ASP A 265 -30.72 7.17 6.90
CA ASP A 265 -31.31 5.87 6.55
C ASP A 265 -30.31 4.72 6.54
N CYS A 266 -29.06 4.94 6.98
CA CYS A 266 -28.05 3.87 7.04
C CYS A 266 -28.46 2.72 7.99
N ASP A 267 -27.96 1.52 7.70
CA ASP A 267 -28.02 0.46 8.71
C ASP A 267 -27.10 0.84 9.87
N TRP A 268 -27.71 1.00 11.04
CA TRP A 268 -27.02 1.61 12.19
C TRP A 268 -25.84 0.81 12.70
N GLU A 269 -26.01 -0.51 12.85
CA GLU A 269 -24.95 -1.37 13.38
C GLU A 269 -23.79 -1.52 12.38
N MET A 270 -24.12 -1.71 11.10
CA MET A 270 -23.13 -1.76 10.03
C MET A 270 -22.39 -0.43 9.88
N ALA A 271 -23.09 0.70 9.99
CA ALA A 271 -22.49 2.03 9.90
C ALA A 271 -21.50 2.30 11.06
N MET A 272 -21.87 1.90 12.29
CA MET A 272 -21.00 2.04 13.46
C MET A 272 -19.77 1.12 13.39
N ASP A 273 -19.93 -0.10 12.90
CA ASP A 273 -18.79 -1.01 12.63
C ASP A 273 -17.88 -0.41 11.54
N GLY A 274 -18.48 0.09 10.47
CA GLY A 274 -17.77 0.74 9.37
C GLY A 274 -17.03 2.02 9.77
N LEU A 275 -17.56 2.77 10.73
CA LEU A 275 -16.84 3.90 11.34
C LEU A 275 -15.56 3.42 12.02
N GLN A 276 -15.68 2.39 12.88
CA GLN A 276 -14.52 1.84 13.60
C GLN A 276 -13.51 1.20 12.63
N MET A 277 -13.97 0.38 11.70
CA MET A 277 -13.12 -0.25 10.67
C MET A 277 -12.44 0.79 9.77
N GLY A 278 -13.14 1.87 9.46
CA GLY A 278 -12.64 2.95 8.61
C GLY A 278 -11.45 3.72 9.19
N ILE A 279 -11.33 3.80 10.54
CA ILE A 279 -10.31 4.64 11.18
C ILE A 279 -9.44 3.94 12.21
N LEU A 280 -9.86 2.79 12.77
CA LEU A 280 -9.10 2.11 13.80
C LEU A 280 -8.28 0.92 13.27
N PHE A 281 -8.66 0.36 12.12
CA PHE A 281 -7.89 -0.66 11.43
C PHE A 281 -6.45 -0.18 11.23
N ASN A 282 -5.48 -1.04 11.50
CA ASN A 282 -4.05 -0.70 11.49
C ASN A 282 -3.73 0.60 12.27
N GLN A 283 -4.39 0.86 13.40
CA GLN A 283 -4.22 2.03 14.25
C GLN A 283 -4.42 3.37 13.51
N GLY A 284 -5.28 3.38 12.48
CA GLY A 284 -5.50 4.54 11.60
C GLY A 284 -4.34 4.86 10.65
N GLN A 285 -3.33 4.00 10.59
CA GLN A 285 -2.17 4.14 9.70
C GLN A 285 -2.47 3.54 8.33
N VAL A 286 -3.56 4.00 7.71
CA VAL A 286 -4.11 3.53 6.44
C VAL A 286 -4.27 4.72 5.50
N CYS A 287 -3.70 4.63 4.32
CA CYS A 287 -3.75 5.72 3.32
C CYS A 287 -5.18 6.10 2.92
N CYS A 288 -6.10 5.13 2.89
CA CYS A 288 -7.51 5.34 2.59
C CYS A 288 -8.40 5.41 3.84
N ALA A 289 -7.85 5.63 5.05
CA ALA A 289 -8.63 5.73 6.28
C ALA A 289 -9.75 6.77 6.18
N GLY A 290 -10.95 6.41 6.64
CA GLY A 290 -12.14 7.26 6.65
C GLY A 290 -12.08 8.34 7.73
N SER A 291 -11.05 9.17 7.67
CA SER A 291 -10.70 10.14 8.71
C SER A 291 -11.57 11.40 8.70
N ARG A 292 -12.28 11.72 7.58
CA ARG A 292 -13.34 12.70 7.53
C ARG A 292 -14.70 11.99 7.60
N VAL A 293 -15.32 12.04 8.77
CA VAL A 293 -16.60 11.40 9.07
C VAL A 293 -17.71 12.42 8.89
N PHE A 294 -18.38 12.36 7.74
CA PHE A 294 -19.53 13.23 7.46
C PHE A 294 -20.81 12.57 7.95
N VAL A 295 -21.56 13.29 8.80
CA VAL A 295 -22.78 12.77 9.44
C VAL A 295 -23.93 13.69 9.13
N GLN A 296 -25.05 13.14 8.60
CA GLN A 296 -26.25 13.91 8.33
C GLN A 296 -26.81 14.51 9.63
N GLU A 297 -27.22 15.78 9.59
CA GLU A 297 -27.60 16.57 10.77
C GLU A 297 -28.67 15.89 11.64
N SER A 298 -29.64 15.23 11.02
CA SER A 298 -30.75 14.56 11.72
C SER A 298 -30.34 13.42 12.65
N ILE A 299 -29.16 12.80 12.41
CA ILE A 299 -28.65 11.68 13.24
C ILE A 299 -27.38 12.07 14.01
N TYR A 300 -26.88 13.30 13.88
CA TYR A 300 -25.56 13.70 14.36
C TYR A 300 -25.36 13.45 15.86
N ASP A 301 -26.24 13.93 16.71
CA ASP A 301 -26.06 13.83 18.17
C ASP A 301 -26.06 12.35 18.65
N ARG A 302 -27.00 11.56 18.14
CA ARG A 302 -27.07 10.12 18.38
C ARG A 302 -25.82 9.41 17.87
N PHE A 303 -25.32 9.80 16.70
CA PHE A 303 -24.13 9.22 16.09
C PHE A 303 -22.89 9.50 16.95
N VAL A 304 -22.71 10.75 17.40
CA VAL A 304 -21.59 11.14 18.26
C VAL A 304 -21.61 10.38 19.58
N GLU A 305 -22.78 10.30 20.25
CA GLU A 305 -22.91 9.55 21.51
C GLU A 305 -22.49 8.09 21.37
N GLU A 306 -23.01 7.39 20.36
CA GLU A 306 -22.68 5.98 20.14
C GLU A 306 -21.23 5.78 19.68
N ALA A 307 -20.70 6.67 18.84
CA ALA A 307 -19.30 6.64 18.40
C ALA A 307 -18.34 6.77 19.59
N VAL A 308 -18.55 7.75 20.48
CA VAL A 308 -17.76 7.94 21.70
C VAL A 308 -17.79 6.70 22.60
N LYS A 309 -18.98 6.12 22.79
CA LYS A 309 -19.16 4.92 23.58
C LYS A 309 -18.39 3.72 23.00
N ARG A 310 -18.42 3.53 21.66
CA ARG A 310 -17.69 2.44 20.99
C ARG A 310 -16.19 2.66 21.03
N PHE A 311 -15.72 3.88 20.76
CA PHE A 311 -14.29 4.21 20.79
C PHE A 311 -13.66 3.99 22.17
N ASN A 312 -14.35 4.38 23.24
CA ASN A 312 -13.90 4.15 24.60
C ASN A 312 -13.82 2.66 25.02
N LYS A 313 -14.52 1.77 24.32
CA LYS A 313 -14.49 0.32 24.58
C LYS A 313 -13.36 -0.41 23.84
N VAL A 314 -12.67 0.25 22.90
CA VAL A 314 -11.60 -0.37 22.13
C VAL A 314 -10.45 -0.79 23.05
N LYS A 315 -10.09 -2.06 22.96
CA LYS A 315 -8.97 -2.63 23.73
C LYS A 315 -7.65 -2.28 23.04
N VAL A 316 -6.97 -1.26 23.56
CA VAL A 316 -5.59 -0.93 23.19
C VAL A 316 -4.65 -1.86 23.95
N GLY A 317 -3.71 -2.52 23.27
CA GLY A 317 -2.87 -3.53 23.91
C GLY A 317 -1.65 -3.93 23.08
N LEU A 318 -0.84 -4.83 23.68
CA LEU A 318 0.31 -5.41 22.97
C LEU A 318 -0.14 -6.18 21.74
N PRO A 319 0.52 -6.02 20.59
CA PRO A 319 0.06 -6.54 19.30
C PRO A 319 -0.06 -8.07 19.24
N TRP A 320 0.76 -8.82 19.99
CA TRP A 320 0.74 -10.29 20.04
C TRP A 320 -0.32 -10.90 20.95
N LYS A 321 -1.12 -10.08 21.66
CA LYS A 321 -2.26 -10.55 22.44
C LYS A 321 -3.51 -10.61 21.57
N GLU A 322 -4.21 -11.74 21.59
CA GLU A 322 -5.37 -12.01 20.74
C GLU A 322 -6.55 -11.06 21.01
N GLU A 323 -6.71 -10.65 22.26
CA GLU A 323 -7.76 -9.70 22.68
C GLU A 323 -7.47 -8.24 22.26
N THR A 324 -6.27 -7.92 21.78
CA THR A 324 -5.92 -6.57 21.35
C THR A 324 -6.68 -6.18 20.09
N GLN A 325 -7.39 -5.07 20.15
CA GLN A 325 -8.16 -4.52 19.03
C GLN A 325 -7.41 -3.41 18.29
N MET A 326 -6.55 -2.68 18.99
CA MET A 326 -5.69 -1.64 18.42
C MET A 326 -4.30 -1.72 19.06
N GLY A 327 -3.27 -1.79 18.25
CA GLY A 327 -1.88 -1.88 18.68
C GLY A 327 -1.19 -0.51 18.84
N SER A 328 0.14 -0.49 18.69
CA SER A 328 0.96 0.72 18.80
C SER A 328 1.10 1.45 17.46
N GLN A 329 1.34 2.75 17.49
CA GLN A 329 1.84 3.50 16.34
C GLN A 329 3.23 2.99 15.97
N ILE A 330 3.65 3.23 14.73
CA ILE A 330 4.91 2.71 14.20
C ILE A 330 6.16 3.17 14.97
N ASP A 331 6.18 4.39 15.44
CA ASP A 331 7.28 4.96 16.22
C ASP A 331 6.82 6.17 17.05
N ARG A 332 7.74 6.66 17.90
CA ARG A 332 7.50 7.83 18.74
C ARG A 332 7.24 9.09 17.91
N ARG A 333 7.96 9.28 16.81
CA ARG A 333 7.80 10.46 15.94
C ARG A 333 6.41 10.53 15.34
N GLN A 334 5.88 9.39 14.87
CA GLN A 334 4.52 9.32 14.33
C GLN A 334 3.48 9.56 15.43
N MET A 335 3.66 8.97 16.61
CA MET A 335 2.79 9.20 17.77
C MET A 335 2.74 10.69 18.14
N GLU A 336 3.88 11.36 18.23
CA GLU A 336 3.99 12.79 18.55
C GLU A 336 3.36 13.66 17.46
N LYS A 337 3.55 13.30 16.18
CA LYS A 337 2.87 13.97 15.06
C LYS A 337 1.35 13.91 15.22
N ILE A 338 0.80 12.74 15.53
CA ILE A 338 -0.65 12.55 15.70
C ILE A 338 -1.17 13.42 16.86
N LEU A 339 -0.50 13.40 18.02
CA LEU A 339 -0.86 14.22 19.17
C LEU A 339 -0.80 15.72 18.84
N LYS A 340 0.20 16.15 18.08
CA LYS A 340 0.30 17.53 17.60
C LYS A 340 -0.91 17.93 16.75
N TYR A 341 -1.41 17.05 15.88
CA TYR A 341 -2.62 17.34 15.11
C TYR A 341 -3.87 17.44 15.99
N VAL A 342 -3.95 16.68 17.08
CA VAL A 342 -5.04 16.85 18.05
C VAL A 342 -5.00 18.25 18.68
N GLU A 343 -3.82 18.74 19.04
CA GLU A 343 -3.66 20.12 19.58
C GLU A 343 -3.99 21.17 18.52
N ILE A 344 -3.54 21.01 17.25
CA ILE A 344 -3.92 21.90 16.14
C ILE A 344 -5.44 21.95 16.01
N GLY A 345 -6.13 20.80 16.05
CA GLY A 345 -7.59 20.78 15.96
C GLY A 345 -8.26 21.57 17.10
N LYS A 346 -7.75 21.45 18.33
CA LYS A 346 -8.23 22.22 19.49
C LYS A 346 -8.00 23.73 19.32
N GLU A 347 -6.85 24.12 18.82
CA GLU A 347 -6.51 25.53 18.53
C GLU A 347 -7.41 26.11 17.45
N GLU A 348 -7.85 25.31 16.47
CA GLU A 348 -8.77 25.70 15.41
C GLU A 348 -10.26 25.63 15.83
N GLY A 349 -10.56 25.18 17.05
CA GLY A 349 -11.91 25.16 17.62
C GLY A 349 -12.60 23.79 17.67
N ALA A 350 -11.94 22.71 17.22
CA ALA A 350 -12.48 21.36 17.35
C ALA A 350 -12.51 20.88 18.82
N LYS A 351 -13.51 20.10 19.16
CA LYS A 351 -13.64 19.49 20.49
C LYS A 351 -13.15 18.06 20.49
N VAL A 352 -12.27 17.69 21.41
CA VAL A 352 -11.92 16.29 21.66
C VAL A 352 -13.08 15.61 22.40
N LEU A 353 -13.80 14.74 21.69
CA LEU A 353 -14.95 14.01 22.24
C LEU A 353 -14.51 12.77 23.04
N CYS A 354 -13.44 12.11 22.60
CA CYS A 354 -12.75 11.04 23.33
C CYS A 354 -11.30 10.89 22.83
N GLY A 355 -10.46 10.23 23.60
CA GLY A 355 -9.06 9.98 23.24
C GLY A 355 -8.18 11.23 23.31
N GLY A 356 -7.38 11.47 22.28
CA GLY A 356 -6.45 12.60 22.16
C GLY A 356 -5.22 12.49 23.06
N VAL A 357 -4.94 11.34 23.64
CA VAL A 357 -3.85 11.12 24.59
C VAL A 357 -3.13 9.79 24.34
N GLN A 358 -1.89 9.72 24.82
CA GLN A 358 -1.14 8.48 24.88
C GLN A 358 -1.76 7.51 25.91
N ALA A 359 -1.87 6.23 25.57
CA ALA A 359 -2.17 5.17 26.52
C ALA A 359 -0.88 4.74 27.22
N LYS A 360 -0.84 4.84 28.56
CA LYS A 360 0.37 4.61 29.39
C LYS A 360 0.17 3.57 30.48
N GLU A 361 -0.97 2.89 30.51
CA GLU A 361 -1.31 1.98 31.59
C GLU A 361 -0.47 0.71 31.52
N GLY A 362 0.23 0.41 32.62
CA GLY A 362 0.98 -0.83 32.81
C GLY A 362 2.03 -1.07 31.73
N GLU A 363 1.89 -2.16 30.98
CA GLU A 363 2.84 -2.57 29.95
C GLU A 363 2.86 -1.66 28.69
N LEU A 364 1.87 -0.76 28.53
CA LEU A 364 1.79 0.17 27.40
C LEU A 364 2.72 1.38 27.55
N GLU A 365 3.24 1.64 28.75
CA GLU A 365 4.03 2.83 29.06
C GLU A 365 5.28 2.97 28.18
N LYS A 366 5.91 1.84 27.81
CA LYS A 366 7.14 1.80 27.01
C LYS A 366 6.90 1.94 25.51
N GLY A 367 5.66 1.73 25.05
CA GLY A 367 5.32 1.69 23.62
C GLY A 367 4.67 2.99 23.12
N CYS A 368 4.40 2.98 21.82
CA CYS A 368 3.82 4.11 21.12
C CYS A 368 2.29 3.99 20.99
N PHE A 369 1.59 3.82 22.10
CA PHE A 369 0.14 3.60 22.11
C PHE A 369 -0.65 4.90 22.25
N LEU A 370 -1.71 5.04 21.43
CA LEU A 370 -2.66 6.14 21.50
C LEU A 370 -4.06 5.63 21.83
N ARG A 371 -4.88 6.47 22.47
CA ARG A 371 -6.31 6.20 22.57
C ARG A 371 -7.02 6.54 21.27
N PRO A 372 -8.00 5.72 20.82
CA PRO A 372 -8.88 6.09 19.72
C PRO A 372 -9.48 7.47 19.94
N THR A 373 -9.42 8.33 18.92
CA THR A 373 -9.70 9.76 19.06
C THR A 373 -10.80 10.21 18.11
N LEU A 374 -11.79 10.91 18.66
CA LEU A 374 -12.83 11.60 17.91
C LEU A 374 -12.76 13.11 18.16
N LEU A 375 -12.72 13.88 17.07
CA LEU A 375 -12.81 15.33 17.09
C LEU A 375 -14.22 15.72 16.58
N GLY A 376 -14.98 16.45 17.38
CA GLY A 376 -16.27 17.04 17.01
C GLY A 376 -16.14 18.53 16.79
N ASP A 377 -17.25 19.17 16.36
CA ASP A 377 -17.31 20.59 15.98
C ASP A 377 -16.24 20.96 14.92
N VAL A 378 -15.90 20.00 14.03
CA VAL A 378 -14.92 20.20 12.97
C VAL A 378 -15.61 20.79 11.73
N THR A 379 -15.01 21.83 11.14
CA THR A 379 -15.36 22.33 9.82
C THR A 379 -14.42 21.76 8.75
N ASN A 380 -14.85 21.71 7.49
CA ASN A 380 -14.07 21.05 6.43
C ASN A 380 -12.76 21.76 6.09
N ASP A 381 -12.64 23.05 6.39
CA ASP A 381 -11.47 23.90 6.16
C ASP A 381 -10.38 23.77 7.25
N MET A 382 -10.69 23.18 8.41
CA MET A 382 -9.70 22.95 9.46
C MET A 382 -8.58 22.01 8.96
N ARG A 383 -7.34 22.24 9.42
CA ARG A 383 -6.18 21.43 9.05
C ARG A 383 -6.38 19.95 9.39
N VAL A 384 -7.03 19.67 10.51
CA VAL A 384 -7.36 18.29 10.91
C VAL A 384 -8.32 17.60 9.94
N ALA A 385 -9.08 18.33 9.14
CA ALA A 385 -9.97 17.85 8.09
C ALA A 385 -9.30 17.81 6.70
N GLN A 386 -8.25 18.60 6.46
CA GLN A 386 -7.58 18.72 5.17
C GLN A 386 -6.27 17.95 5.08
N GLU A 387 -5.51 17.86 6.17
CA GLU A 387 -4.19 17.25 6.18
C GLU A 387 -4.23 15.80 6.67
N GLU A 388 -3.34 14.95 6.15
CA GLU A 388 -3.24 13.55 6.52
C GLU A 388 -2.56 13.38 7.88
N ILE A 389 -3.33 12.96 8.89
CA ILE A 389 -2.83 12.71 10.26
C ILE A 389 -2.09 11.38 10.34
N PHE A 390 -2.64 10.34 9.69
CA PHE A 390 -2.13 8.98 9.64
C PHE A 390 -2.06 8.31 11.02
N GLY A 391 -3.19 8.33 11.72
CA GLY A 391 -3.38 7.76 13.05
C GLY A 391 -4.85 7.60 13.40
N PRO A 392 -5.19 7.08 14.60
CA PRO A 392 -6.55 6.72 14.99
C PRO A 392 -7.39 7.96 15.40
N VAL A 393 -7.46 8.96 14.51
CA VAL A 393 -8.14 10.25 14.72
C VAL A 393 -9.16 10.47 13.61
N ALA A 394 -10.43 10.50 13.98
CA ALA A 394 -11.53 10.85 13.08
C ALA A 394 -12.07 12.25 13.38
N CYS A 395 -12.35 13.01 12.31
CA CYS A 395 -12.95 14.34 12.35
C CYS A 395 -14.43 14.22 11.97
N ILE A 396 -15.35 14.52 12.88
CA ILE A 396 -16.78 14.41 12.65
C ILE A 396 -17.30 15.77 12.17
N ILE A 397 -17.86 15.77 10.96
CA ILE A 397 -18.35 16.97 10.25
C ILE A 397 -19.83 16.77 9.96
N LYS A 398 -20.66 17.77 10.30
CA LYS A 398 -22.09 17.75 10.06
C LYS A 398 -22.40 18.20 8.62
N PHE A 399 -23.41 17.59 7.99
CA PHE A 399 -23.96 18.05 6.71
C PHE A 399 -25.50 17.97 6.70
N LYS A 400 -26.14 18.70 5.79
CA LYS A 400 -27.60 18.74 5.65
C LYS A 400 -28.11 18.06 4.40
N THR A 401 -27.48 18.30 3.25
CA THR A 401 -27.95 17.78 1.96
C THR A 401 -26.89 16.95 1.25
N GLU A 402 -27.33 16.15 0.27
CA GLU A 402 -26.45 15.34 -0.58
C GLU A 402 -25.47 16.23 -1.37
N GLU A 403 -25.92 17.38 -1.86
CA GLU A 403 -25.10 18.33 -2.60
C GLU A 403 -24.02 18.96 -1.71
N GLU A 404 -24.37 19.32 -0.48
CA GLU A 404 -23.42 19.87 0.49
C GLU A 404 -22.31 18.88 0.82
N VAL A 405 -22.66 17.62 1.13
CA VAL A 405 -21.64 16.61 1.49
C VAL A 405 -20.75 16.24 0.31
N LEU A 406 -21.28 16.21 -0.92
CA LEU A 406 -20.47 16.01 -2.12
C LEU A 406 -19.48 17.15 -2.34
N ALA A 407 -19.91 18.40 -2.16
CA ALA A 407 -19.02 19.57 -2.26
C ALA A 407 -17.88 19.47 -1.23
N MET A 408 -18.21 19.19 0.05
CA MET A 408 -17.22 19.06 1.12
C MET A 408 -16.31 17.85 0.93
N ALA A 409 -16.82 16.71 0.48
CA ALA A 409 -16.03 15.50 0.24
C ALA A 409 -14.97 15.73 -0.84
N ASN A 410 -15.33 16.48 -1.89
CA ASN A 410 -14.46 16.81 -3.03
C ASN A 410 -13.51 17.97 -2.76
N ASP A 411 -13.79 18.81 -1.76
CA ASP A 411 -12.91 19.90 -1.32
C ASP A 411 -11.74 19.33 -0.49
N SER A 412 -10.83 18.71 -1.20
CA SER A 412 -9.60 18.12 -0.69
C SER A 412 -8.58 17.99 -1.81
N ALA A 413 -7.30 18.14 -1.47
CA ALA A 413 -6.20 17.85 -2.39
C ALA A 413 -6.09 16.36 -2.72
N TYR A 414 -6.69 15.48 -1.92
CA TYR A 414 -6.64 14.04 -2.03
C TYR A 414 -7.87 13.44 -2.73
N GLY A 415 -7.71 12.22 -3.22
CA GLY A 415 -8.79 11.47 -3.86
C GLY A 415 -8.47 9.97 -3.92
N LEU A 416 -8.12 9.35 -2.75
CA LEU A 416 -7.77 7.93 -2.71
C LEU A 416 -9.00 7.05 -2.56
N GLY A 417 -9.73 7.21 -1.46
CA GLY A 417 -10.90 6.40 -1.16
C GLY A 417 -12.05 7.20 -0.52
N GLY A 418 -13.17 6.54 -0.34
CA GLY A 418 -14.33 7.04 0.39
C GLY A 418 -15.38 5.97 0.58
N ALA A 419 -16.34 6.22 1.49
CA ALA A 419 -17.50 5.35 1.67
C ALA A 419 -18.78 6.13 1.87
N VAL A 420 -19.90 5.49 1.53
CA VAL A 420 -21.25 5.98 1.76
C VAL A 420 -22.09 4.91 2.43
N TRP A 421 -22.86 5.33 3.45
CA TRP A 421 -23.75 4.49 4.24
C TRP A 421 -25.19 4.97 4.08
N THR A 422 -26.00 4.20 3.39
CA THR A 422 -27.42 4.47 3.11
C THR A 422 -28.10 3.18 2.65
N ARG A 423 -29.41 3.05 2.92
CA ARG A 423 -30.24 1.97 2.37
C ARG A 423 -30.81 2.30 1.00
N ASP A 424 -30.76 3.57 0.58
CA ASP A 424 -31.18 4.01 -0.77
C ASP A 424 -30.07 3.74 -1.78
N ILE A 425 -30.26 2.72 -2.61
CA ILE A 425 -29.30 2.35 -3.65
C ILE A 425 -29.06 3.46 -4.69
N ASN A 426 -30.08 4.27 -4.98
CA ASN A 426 -29.91 5.37 -5.94
C ASN A 426 -29.03 6.49 -5.36
N ARG A 427 -29.24 6.83 -4.09
CA ARG A 427 -28.36 7.74 -3.34
C ARG A 427 -26.94 7.20 -3.28
N ALA A 428 -26.78 5.93 -2.90
CA ALA A 428 -25.47 5.28 -2.84
C ALA A 428 -24.69 5.41 -4.16
N LEU A 429 -25.35 5.15 -5.29
CA LEU A 429 -24.73 5.26 -6.61
C LEU A 429 -24.44 6.70 -7.03
N ARG A 430 -25.34 7.67 -6.71
CA ARG A 430 -25.09 9.10 -7.01
C ARG A 430 -23.89 9.61 -6.21
N VAL A 431 -23.84 9.33 -4.91
CA VAL A 431 -22.75 9.75 -4.02
C VAL A 431 -21.44 9.06 -4.43
N ALA A 432 -21.45 7.75 -4.67
CA ALA A 432 -20.25 7.02 -5.08
C ALA A 432 -19.66 7.51 -6.41
N ARG A 433 -20.51 7.99 -7.34
CA ARG A 433 -20.07 8.61 -8.60
C ARG A 433 -19.68 10.05 -8.45
N GLY A 434 -20.28 10.77 -7.49
CA GLY A 434 -20.04 12.19 -7.27
C GLY A 434 -18.77 12.49 -6.49
N VAL A 435 -18.25 11.55 -5.69
CA VAL A 435 -17.00 11.73 -4.94
C VAL A 435 -15.79 11.44 -5.85
N GLU A 436 -14.89 12.40 -5.95
CA GLU A 436 -13.69 12.36 -6.82
C GLU A 436 -12.56 11.54 -6.20
N THR A 437 -12.73 10.22 -6.19
CA THR A 437 -11.77 9.27 -5.64
C THR A 437 -11.53 8.10 -6.59
N GLY A 438 -10.41 7.40 -6.41
CA GLY A 438 -10.16 6.20 -7.17
C GLY A 438 -10.95 4.98 -6.69
N ARG A 439 -11.46 5.01 -5.44
CA ARG A 439 -12.25 3.93 -4.85
C ARG A 439 -13.37 4.43 -3.97
N MET A 440 -14.57 3.86 -4.13
CA MET A 440 -15.71 4.08 -3.24
C MET A 440 -16.26 2.76 -2.73
N TRP A 441 -16.58 2.73 -1.45
CA TRP A 441 -17.30 1.65 -0.80
C TRP A 441 -18.76 2.07 -0.53
N VAL A 442 -19.66 1.12 -0.60
CA VAL A 442 -21.08 1.28 -0.26
C VAL A 442 -21.42 0.29 0.84
N ASN A 443 -21.83 0.78 1.99
CA ASN A 443 -22.18 -0.02 3.18
C ASN A 443 -21.10 -1.01 3.63
N THR A 444 -19.84 -0.67 3.41
CA THR A 444 -18.64 -1.39 3.87
C THR A 444 -17.44 -0.43 3.90
N TYR A 445 -16.33 -0.82 4.52
CA TYR A 445 -15.07 -0.06 4.50
C TYR A 445 -13.86 -1.01 4.50
N ASN A 446 -12.73 -0.58 3.91
CA ASN A 446 -11.45 -1.32 3.83
C ASN A 446 -11.52 -2.71 3.15
N ALA A 447 -12.62 -3.06 2.47
CA ALA A 447 -12.67 -4.26 1.66
C ALA A 447 -11.90 -4.04 0.35
N ILE A 448 -10.72 -4.68 0.21
CA ILE A 448 -9.82 -4.53 -0.94
C ILE A 448 -9.42 -5.93 -1.44
N PRO A 449 -10.38 -6.76 -1.90
CA PRO A 449 -10.04 -8.06 -2.45
C PRO A 449 -9.22 -7.89 -3.73
N GLU A 450 -8.36 -8.87 -4.01
CA GLU A 450 -7.64 -8.99 -5.27
C GLU A 450 -8.60 -8.98 -6.47
N GLY A 451 -8.15 -8.45 -7.58
CA GLY A 451 -9.01 -8.27 -8.75
C GLY A 451 -9.88 -7.02 -8.73
N THR A 452 -9.78 -6.19 -7.70
CA THR A 452 -10.45 -4.89 -7.65
C THR A 452 -9.41 -3.76 -7.70
N PRO A 453 -9.48 -2.82 -8.68
CA PRO A 453 -8.46 -1.80 -8.83
C PRO A 453 -8.42 -0.86 -7.62
N PHE A 454 -7.22 -0.66 -7.06
CA PHE A 454 -6.96 0.29 -5.98
C PHE A 454 -5.99 1.37 -6.46
N GLY A 455 -6.25 2.62 -6.10
CA GLY A 455 -5.38 3.76 -6.42
C GLY A 455 -6.14 5.07 -6.43
N GLY A 456 -5.40 6.16 -6.34
CA GLY A 456 -5.96 7.50 -6.16
C GLY A 456 -6.13 8.31 -7.43
N CYS A 457 -6.83 9.44 -7.24
CA CYS A 457 -6.88 10.60 -8.13
C CYS A 457 -6.22 11.78 -7.44
N LYS A 458 -6.14 12.94 -8.09
CA LYS A 458 -5.55 14.17 -7.53
C LYS A 458 -4.15 13.89 -6.94
N ALA A 459 -3.85 14.40 -5.72
CA ALA A 459 -2.56 14.21 -5.06
C ALA A 459 -2.38 12.82 -4.40
N SER A 460 -3.35 11.92 -4.54
CA SER A 460 -3.27 10.56 -3.97
C SER A 460 -2.57 9.55 -4.86
N GLY A 461 -2.21 9.89 -6.10
CA GLY A 461 -1.33 9.02 -6.87
C GLY A 461 -1.66 8.90 -8.36
N ILE A 462 -0.89 8.01 -9.01
CA ILE A 462 -0.92 7.72 -10.44
C ILE A 462 -0.86 6.21 -10.64
N GLY A 463 -1.79 5.65 -11.40
CA GLY A 463 -1.88 4.22 -11.64
C GLY A 463 -2.92 3.52 -10.77
N ARG A 464 -2.97 2.19 -10.88
CA ARG A 464 -3.84 1.32 -10.06
C ARG A 464 -3.06 0.06 -9.69
N GLU A 465 -3.26 -0.42 -8.47
CA GLU A 465 -2.72 -1.67 -7.94
C GLU A 465 -3.83 -2.74 -7.84
N THR A 466 -3.49 -3.95 -7.46
CA THR A 466 -4.38 -5.06 -7.08
C THR A 466 -5.28 -5.64 -8.19
N HIS A 467 -5.26 -5.10 -9.39
CA HIS A 467 -6.05 -5.53 -10.54
C HIS A 467 -5.14 -5.77 -11.76
N LYS A 468 -5.57 -6.62 -12.69
CA LYS A 468 -4.81 -6.94 -13.92
C LYS A 468 -4.36 -5.70 -14.72
N VAL A 469 -5.04 -4.57 -14.59
CA VAL A 469 -4.66 -3.31 -15.26
C VAL A 469 -3.23 -2.87 -14.91
N ILE A 470 -2.70 -3.28 -13.74
CA ILE A 470 -1.32 -2.96 -13.35
C ILE A 470 -0.29 -3.60 -14.28
N LEU A 471 -0.61 -4.73 -14.93
CA LEU A 471 0.28 -5.39 -15.90
C LEU A 471 0.61 -4.47 -17.09
N GLU A 472 -0.27 -3.53 -17.42
CA GLU A 472 -0.01 -2.51 -18.44
C GLU A 472 1.15 -1.57 -18.07
N HIS A 473 1.36 -1.37 -16.77
CA HIS A 473 2.45 -0.56 -16.25
C HIS A 473 3.78 -1.32 -16.10
N TYR A 474 3.78 -2.65 -16.20
CA TYR A 474 4.98 -3.50 -16.17
C TYR A 474 5.32 -4.08 -17.54
N THR A 475 4.51 -3.78 -18.56
CA THR A 475 4.73 -4.20 -19.96
C THR A 475 4.70 -2.99 -20.89
N GLN A 476 5.30 -3.13 -22.03
CA GLN A 476 5.21 -2.18 -23.13
C GLN A 476 4.62 -2.85 -24.37
N MET A 477 3.78 -2.12 -25.09
CA MET A 477 3.22 -2.61 -26.35
C MET A 477 4.25 -2.51 -27.46
N LYS A 478 4.41 -3.61 -28.23
CA LYS A 478 5.14 -3.63 -29.48
C LYS A 478 4.18 -3.95 -30.62
N ASN A 479 4.16 -3.09 -31.64
CA ASN A 479 3.45 -3.38 -32.87
C ASN A 479 4.40 -4.01 -33.91
N ILE A 480 3.99 -5.10 -34.50
CA ILE A 480 4.67 -5.75 -35.66
C ILE A 480 3.77 -5.66 -36.87
N MET A 481 4.22 -4.90 -37.88
CA MET A 481 3.53 -4.78 -39.13
C MET A 481 4.11 -5.80 -40.09
N ILE A 482 3.26 -6.67 -40.63
CA ILE A 482 3.63 -7.70 -41.61
C ILE A 482 3.01 -7.34 -42.93
N ASN A 483 3.87 -7.14 -43.94
CA ASN A 483 3.43 -7.01 -45.33
C ASN A 483 3.40 -8.40 -45.99
N MET A 484 2.26 -8.78 -46.49
CA MET A 484 2.02 -10.05 -47.17
C MET A 484 1.87 -9.86 -48.69
N ALA A 485 2.11 -8.64 -49.22
CA ALA A 485 2.04 -8.36 -50.66
C ALA A 485 3.19 -9.07 -51.40
N GLU A 486 2.87 -9.64 -52.54
CA GLU A 486 3.82 -10.37 -53.42
C GLU A 486 4.61 -9.41 -54.33
N ALA A 487 4.26 -8.12 -54.34
CA ALA A 487 4.92 -7.12 -55.16
C ALA A 487 5.50 -5.97 -54.32
N PRO A 488 6.57 -5.32 -54.81
CA PRO A 488 7.10 -4.12 -54.14
C PRO A 488 6.11 -2.96 -54.19
N THR A 489 6.20 -2.05 -53.23
CA THR A 489 5.27 -0.89 -53.12
C THR A 489 5.32 0.07 -54.31
N GLY A 490 6.37 0.03 -55.12
CA GLY A 490 6.59 0.92 -56.25
C GLY A 490 6.77 2.39 -55.92
N PHE A 491 6.92 2.73 -54.63
CA PHE A 491 7.04 4.11 -54.18
C PHE A 491 8.39 4.74 -54.57
N TYR A 492 9.43 3.95 -54.64
CA TYR A 492 10.74 4.31 -55.18
C TYR A 492 11.08 3.38 -56.37
N PRO A 493 10.69 3.73 -57.58
CA PRO A 493 11.01 2.91 -58.74
C PRO A 493 12.54 2.90 -58.98
N ALA A 494 13.07 1.74 -59.44
CA ALA A 494 14.51 1.58 -59.74
C ALA A 494 14.92 2.41 -60.95
#